data_06ed3ff38bd18a6a312d7d20e069331d
#
_entry.id   06ed3ff38bd18a6a312d7d20e069331d
#
_cell.length_a   1.000
_cell.length_b   1.000
_cell.length_c   1.000
_cell.angle_alpha   90.00
_cell.angle_beta   90.00
_cell.angle_gamma   90.00
#
_symmetry.space_group_name_H-M   'P 1'
#
loop_
_entity.id
_entity.type
_entity.pdbx_description
1 polymer ?
#
loop_
_entity_poly.entity_id
_entity_poly.type
_entity_poly.pdbx_seq_one_letter_code
_entity_poly.pdbx_strand_id
1 'polypeptide(L)'
;SYSHDIGAYRFPSILYCPSCTRLWSEKELAGLQKGELRCPRCGKRLVPSRFVVVCRHGHIDDFPYSAWVHRGQPCEKQEGDKLPKLKLFNINGRTNLGSLMVSCEDCGKIRSMQEAFVPETLASVYKCLGRQPWLDHDDFHECSEKAVVRMRASTGVYMPVNISALNIPPWSTNVSKVLLNHLDAMEGKNEIALLNYIQRIISPYLPGVPVNQILAAYKTLISEEHQKHPTSVKELYEEEYRALCEEAEDEKADFCSRCILVPTKYHDLIDEVTAVDRLTEIVAMVGFTRLQGWDGKLDSPCLAPIFSYDPQTWLPAIDMHGEGIFIRFNEQKVEEWEKRLVKKCPSLLQDKSYHVVQ
;
A
#
# COMPACT_ATOMS: atom_id res chain seq x y z
N SER A 1 6.63 -26.91 -12.63
CA SER A 1 5.95 -26.08 -11.61
C SER A 1 7.02 -25.23 -10.95
N TYR A 2 7.02 -23.94 -11.24
CA TYR A 2 7.83 -23.00 -10.50
C TYR A 2 7.11 -22.77 -9.17
N SER A 3 7.68 -23.26 -8.06
CA SER A 3 7.28 -22.82 -6.73
C SER A 3 7.78 -21.39 -6.58
N HIS A 4 6.91 -20.42 -6.81
CA HIS A 4 7.21 -19.04 -6.46
C HIS A 4 7.04 -18.90 -4.94
N ASP A 5 8.10 -19.24 -4.20
CA ASP A 5 8.15 -18.96 -2.78
C ASP A 5 8.18 -17.43 -2.60
N ILE A 6 7.21 -16.89 -1.91
CA ILE A 6 7.19 -15.47 -1.55
C ILE A 6 8.27 -15.28 -0.48
N GLY A 7 9.30 -14.50 -0.82
CA GLY A 7 10.33 -14.11 0.13
C GLY A 7 9.71 -13.32 1.29
N ALA A 8 10.10 -13.65 2.52
CA ALA A 8 9.61 -12.96 3.71
C ALA A 8 10.76 -12.68 4.68
N TYR A 9 10.79 -11.47 5.21
CA TYR A 9 11.72 -11.05 6.23
C TYR A 9 11.09 -11.14 7.62
N ARG A 10 11.87 -11.59 8.59
CA ARG A 10 11.42 -11.56 9.98
C ARG A 10 11.60 -10.16 10.55
N PHE A 11 10.50 -9.56 10.93
CA PHE A 11 10.48 -8.26 11.59
C PHE A 11 9.41 -8.21 12.68
N PRO A 12 9.68 -7.64 13.86
CA PRO A 12 10.99 -7.19 14.38
C PRO A 12 12.05 -8.30 14.49
N SER A 13 13.32 -7.93 14.39
CA SER A 13 14.45 -8.85 14.56
C SER A 13 14.74 -9.17 16.03
N ILE A 14 14.23 -8.34 16.95
CA ILE A 14 14.30 -8.54 18.38
C ILE A 14 13.13 -9.42 18.83
N LEU A 15 13.46 -10.53 19.49
CA LEU A 15 12.53 -11.53 19.97
C LEU A 15 12.46 -11.51 21.50
N TYR A 16 11.28 -11.76 22.03
CA TYR A 16 10.97 -11.77 23.45
C TYR A 16 10.60 -13.17 23.92
N CYS A 17 11.16 -13.58 25.06
CA CYS A 17 10.76 -14.81 25.71
C CYS A 17 9.67 -14.54 26.77
N PRO A 18 8.44 -15.04 26.60
CA PRO A 18 7.36 -14.79 27.57
C PRO A 18 7.58 -15.45 28.94
N SER A 19 8.47 -16.44 29.04
CA SER A 19 8.75 -17.17 30.27
C SER A 19 9.85 -16.54 31.10
N CYS A 20 11.03 -16.32 30.50
CA CYS A 20 12.18 -15.74 31.23
C CYS A 20 12.39 -14.25 30.98
N THR A 21 11.50 -13.61 30.23
CA THR A 21 11.47 -12.19 29.91
C THR A 21 12.68 -11.64 29.15
N ARG A 22 13.62 -12.52 28.73
CA ARG A 22 14.81 -12.14 28.01
C ARG A 22 14.49 -11.69 26.57
N LEU A 23 15.18 -10.66 26.13
CA LEU A 23 15.24 -10.25 24.73
C LEU A 23 16.40 -10.94 24.03
N TRP A 24 16.18 -11.36 22.80
CA TRP A 24 17.14 -12.01 21.92
C TRP A 24 17.14 -11.30 20.57
N SER A 25 18.32 -11.08 20.03
CA SER A 25 18.43 -10.67 18.63
C SER A 25 18.37 -11.91 17.73
N GLU A 26 17.76 -11.79 16.56
CA GLU A 26 17.79 -12.86 15.55
C GLU A 26 19.24 -13.25 15.20
N LYS A 27 20.15 -12.27 15.17
CA LYS A 27 21.60 -12.52 14.95
C LYS A 27 22.23 -13.42 16.02
N GLU A 28 21.81 -13.29 17.28
CA GLU A 28 22.29 -14.18 18.36
C GLU A 28 21.77 -15.62 18.20
N LEU A 29 20.63 -15.78 17.53
CA LEU A 29 19.98 -17.09 17.30
C LEU A 29 20.38 -17.69 15.95
N ALA A 30 21.01 -16.94 15.06
CA ALA A 30 21.44 -17.40 13.76
C ALA A 30 22.40 -18.59 13.90
N GLY A 31 22.07 -19.68 13.20
CA GLY A 31 22.85 -20.92 13.27
C GLY A 31 22.49 -21.86 14.41
N LEU A 32 21.69 -21.42 15.40
CA LEU A 32 21.28 -22.28 16.51
C LEU A 32 20.08 -23.17 16.17
N GLN A 33 19.16 -22.69 15.35
CA GLN A 33 17.90 -23.37 15.07
C GLN A 33 17.39 -23.12 13.65
N LYS A 34 16.83 -24.15 13.01
CA LYS A 34 16.03 -24.04 11.79
C LYS A 34 14.55 -24.11 12.16
N GLY A 35 13.72 -23.19 11.65
CA GLY A 35 12.28 -23.18 11.87
C GLY A 35 11.83 -22.32 13.06
N GLU A 36 11.02 -22.89 13.96
CA GLU A 36 10.46 -22.18 15.11
C GLU A 36 11.54 -21.80 16.13
N LEU A 37 11.69 -20.50 16.39
CA LEU A 37 12.72 -20.01 17.29
C LEU A 37 12.31 -20.24 18.76
N ARG A 38 13.18 -20.92 19.51
CA ARG A 38 13.01 -21.20 20.94
C ARG A 38 14.08 -20.51 21.78
N CYS A 39 13.70 -20.11 22.97
CA CYS A 39 14.61 -19.47 23.91
C CYS A 39 15.75 -20.43 24.30
N PRO A 40 17.02 -20.10 24.07
CA PRO A 40 18.14 -20.94 24.46
C PRO A 40 18.23 -21.18 25.98
N ARG A 41 17.63 -20.29 26.79
CA ARG A 41 17.67 -20.37 28.26
C ARG A 41 16.60 -21.31 28.84
N CYS A 42 15.40 -21.32 28.28
CA CYS A 42 14.27 -22.04 28.89
C CYS A 42 13.43 -22.87 27.90
N GLY A 43 13.84 -23.01 26.65
CA GLY A 43 13.17 -23.82 25.63
C GLY A 43 11.80 -23.32 25.14
N LYS A 44 11.28 -22.24 25.70
CA LYS A 44 9.96 -21.71 25.32
C LYS A 44 10.02 -21.00 23.96
N ARG A 45 8.91 -21.03 23.22
CA ARG A 45 8.76 -20.31 21.94
C ARG A 45 9.01 -18.80 22.14
N LEU A 46 9.83 -18.24 21.27
CA LEU A 46 10.08 -16.81 21.21
C LEU A 46 8.98 -16.12 20.40
N VAL A 47 8.65 -14.90 20.78
CA VAL A 47 7.71 -14.05 20.07
C VAL A 47 8.39 -12.75 19.66
N PRO A 48 8.05 -12.16 18.48
CA PRO A 48 8.60 -10.87 18.08
C PRO A 48 8.30 -9.78 19.12
N SER A 49 9.24 -8.84 19.29
CA SER A 49 9.06 -7.65 20.14
C SER A 49 7.75 -6.93 19.80
N ARG A 50 7.12 -6.35 20.83
CA ARG A 50 5.89 -5.57 20.67
C ARG A 50 6.14 -4.13 20.21
N PHE A 51 7.34 -3.62 20.38
CA PHE A 51 7.68 -2.22 20.14
C PHE A 51 8.60 -2.10 18.93
N VAL A 52 8.30 -1.09 18.14
CA VAL A 52 9.09 -0.64 16.98
C VAL A 52 9.26 0.85 17.04
N VAL A 53 10.22 1.38 16.32
CA VAL A 53 10.39 2.80 16.08
C VAL A 53 10.02 3.11 14.65
N VAL A 54 9.29 4.19 14.43
CA VAL A 54 8.81 4.62 13.11
C VAL A 54 8.95 6.13 12.96
N CYS A 55 9.07 6.62 11.75
CA CYS A 55 9.05 8.04 11.46
C CYS A 55 8.05 8.41 10.36
N ARG A 56 7.81 9.70 10.12
CA ARG A 56 6.88 10.17 9.09
C ARG A 56 7.33 9.89 7.67
N HIS A 57 8.63 9.71 7.42
CA HIS A 57 9.18 9.30 6.12
C HIS A 57 9.09 7.80 5.87
N GLY A 58 8.16 7.10 6.51
CA GLY A 58 7.88 5.69 6.24
C GLY A 58 8.91 4.68 6.74
N HIS A 59 9.97 5.12 7.42
CA HIS A 59 10.99 4.23 7.97
C HIS A 59 10.47 3.49 9.21
N ILE A 60 10.97 2.27 9.41
CA ILE A 60 10.67 1.43 10.57
C ILE A 60 11.91 0.66 11.00
N ASP A 61 12.12 0.52 12.29
CA ASP A 61 13.22 -0.25 12.85
C ASP A 61 12.80 -0.92 14.16
N ASP A 62 13.62 -1.86 14.61
CA ASP A 62 13.51 -2.41 15.96
C ASP A 62 13.61 -1.31 17.02
N PHE A 63 12.90 -1.47 18.13
CA PHE A 63 13.11 -0.59 19.25
C PHE A 63 14.54 -0.76 19.78
N PRO A 64 15.32 0.32 19.97
CA PRO A 64 16.73 0.27 20.36
C PRO A 64 16.92 -0.02 21.86
N TYR A 65 16.54 -1.21 22.32
CA TYR A 65 16.53 -1.59 23.74
C TYR A 65 17.86 -1.35 24.45
N SER A 66 19.00 -1.65 23.78
CA SER A 66 20.31 -1.44 24.37
C SER A 66 20.61 0.04 24.53
N ALA A 67 20.49 0.84 23.48
CA ALA A 67 20.66 2.29 23.57
C ALA A 67 19.71 2.92 24.56
N TRP A 68 18.47 2.40 24.65
CA TRP A 68 17.46 2.90 25.57
C TRP A 68 17.87 2.74 27.04
N VAL A 69 18.22 1.53 27.48
CA VAL A 69 18.54 1.22 28.88
C VAL A 69 19.87 1.88 29.30
N HIS A 70 20.81 2.05 28.37
CA HIS A 70 22.12 2.66 28.64
C HIS A 70 22.19 4.16 28.30
N ARG A 71 21.04 4.78 27.97
CA ARG A 71 20.93 6.24 27.68
C ARG A 71 21.84 6.69 26.52
N GLY A 72 21.92 5.91 25.48
CA GLY A 72 22.73 6.17 24.27
C GLY A 72 24.21 5.80 24.42
N GLN A 73 24.64 5.34 25.58
CA GLN A 73 26.02 4.91 25.80
C GLN A 73 26.14 3.38 25.59
N PRO A 74 27.33 2.88 25.27
CA PRO A 74 27.60 1.44 25.29
C PRO A 74 27.45 0.87 26.72
N CYS A 75 27.23 -0.44 26.81
CA CYS A 75 27.20 -1.11 28.11
C CYS A 75 28.61 -1.15 28.72
N GLU A 76 28.76 -0.67 29.93
CA GLU A 76 30.05 -0.60 30.65
C GLU A 76 30.71 -1.97 30.86
N LYS A 77 29.91 -3.05 30.83
CA LYS A 77 30.36 -4.45 30.99
C LYS A 77 30.24 -5.26 29.70
N GLN A 78 30.17 -4.60 28.54
CA GLN A 78 30.13 -5.29 27.26
C GLN A 78 31.49 -5.82 26.91
N GLU A 79 31.59 -7.13 26.63
CA GLU A 79 32.80 -7.79 26.18
C GLU A 79 32.82 -7.88 24.65
N GLY A 80 33.65 -7.11 23.98
CA GLY A 80 33.77 -7.09 22.52
C GLY A 80 32.45 -6.76 21.83
N ASP A 81 32.15 -7.43 20.69
CA ASP A 81 30.97 -7.20 19.87
C ASP A 81 29.71 -7.93 20.36
N LYS A 82 29.75 -8.56 21.52
CA LYS A 82 28.57 -9.25 22.06
C LYS A 82 27.51 -8.26 22.49
N LEU A 83 26.27 -8.53 22.09
CA LEU A 83 25.13 -7.74 22.53
C LEU A 83 24.88 -7.93 24.03
N PRO A 84 24.57 -6.84 24.78
CA PRO A 84 24.27 -6.93 26.21
C PRO A 84 23.02 -7.76 26.46
N LYS A 85 23.01 -8.48 27.57
CA LYS A 85 21.89 -9.34 27.98
C LYS A 85 20.75 -8.52 28.51
N LEU A 86 19.66 -8.37 27.73
CA LEU A 86 18.53 -7.51 28.07
C LEU A 86 17.30 -8.32 28.47
N LYS A 87 16.51 -7.74 29.38
CA LYS A 87 15.19 -8.22 29.78
C LYS A 87 14.14 -7.14 29.61
N LEU A 88 12.91 -7.59 29.27
CA LEU A 88 11.71 -6.73 29.23
C LEU A 88 10.68 -7.37 30.18
N PHE A 89 10.35 -6.72 31.29
CA PHE A 89 9.49 -7.27 32.32
C PHE A 89 8.61 -6.23 32.99
N ASN A 90 7.54 -6.67 33.62
CA ASN A 90 6.66 -5.81 34.39
C ASN A 90 7.01 -5.84 35.88
N ILE A 91 7.06 -4.68 36.51
CA ILE A 91 7.22 -4.57 37.98
C ILE A 91 5.88 -4.89 38.63
N ASN A 92 5.91 -5.67 39.72
CA ASN A 92 4.77 -6.01 40.58
C ASN A 92 3.58 -6.66 39.86
N GLY A 93 3.80 -7.38 38.77
CA GLY A 93 2.75 -8.09 38.02
C GLY A 93 1.72 -7.16 37.34
N ARG A 94 1.93 -5.85 37.35
CA ARG A 94 1.04 -4.90 36.66
C ARG A 94 1.30 -4.92 35.13
N THR A 95 0.23 -4.82 34.33
CA THR A 95 0.31 -4.92 32.88
C THR A 95 0.27 -3.58 32.15
N ASN A 96 0.38 -2.45 32.87
CA ASN A 96 0.39 -1.12 32.28
C ASN A 96 1.79 -0.74 31.73
N LEU A 97 1.84 0.24 30.86
CA LEU A 97 3.08 0.72 30.23
C LEU A 97 4.06 1.29 31.27
N GLY A 98 3.56 1.93 32.34
CA GLY A 98 4.39 2.51 33.40
C GLY A 98 5.15 1.49 34.23
N SER A 99 4.63 0.25 34.30
CA SER A 99 5.29 -0.85 35.02
C SER A 99 6.26 -1.66 34.14
N LEU A 100 6.27 -1.39 32.82
CA LEU A 100 7.12 -2.12 31.88
C LEU A 100 8.54 -1.55 31.90
N MET A 101 9.52 -2.41 32.20
CA MET A 101 10.91 -2.03 32.38
C MET A 101 11.82 -2.80 31.42
N VAL A 102 12.85 -2.13 30.95
CA VAL A 102 14.00 -2.76 30.30
C VAL A 102 15.14 -2.80 31.31
N SER A 103 15.80 -3.94 31.45
CA SER A 103 17.02 -4.06 32.24
C SER A 103 18.15 -4.74 31.48
N CYS A 104 19.37 -4.35 31.80
CA CYS A 104 20.60 -5.01 31.37
C CYS A 104 21.08 -5.95 32.49
N GLU A 105 21.18 -7.26 32.22
CA GLU A 105 21.67 -8.23 33.20
C GLU A 105 23.19 -8.11 33.44
N ASP A 106 23.94 -7.53 32.50
CA ASP A 106 25.40 -7.44 32.60
C ASP A 106 25.83 -6.28 33.50
N CYS A 107 25.21 -5.08 33.38
CA CYS A 107 25.58 -3.91 34.15
C CYS A 107 24.54 -3.49 35.25
N GLY A 108 23.35 -4.13 35.25
CA GLY A 108 22.31 -3.85 36.22
C GLY A 108 21.48 -2.58 35.94
N LYS A 109 21.75 -1.82 34.86
CA LYS A 109 20.94 -0.62 34.53
C LYS A 109 19.51 -1.01 34.19
N ILE A 110 18.55 -0.17 34.65
CA ILE A 110 17.11 -0.36 34.45
C ILE A 110 16.50 0.96 33.98
N ARG A 111 15.54 0.89 33.01
CA ARG A 111 14.80 2.06 32.55
C ARG A 111 13.36 1.71 32.17
N SER A 112 12.42 2.61 32.47
CA SER A 112 11.00 2.47 32.17
C SER A 112 10.76 2.62 30.65
N MET A 113 9.85 1.79 30.11
CA MET A 113 9.37 1.94 28.74
C MET A 113 8.40 3.13 28.58
N GLN A 114 7.77 3.61 29.65
CA GLN A 114 6.85 4.74 29.58
C GLN A 114 7.51 5.99 29.02
N GLU A 115 8.74 6.28 29.44
CA GLU A 115 9.51 7.43 28.96
C GLU A 115 9.85 7.35 27.46
N ALA A 116 9.89 6.16 26.89
CA ALA A 116 10.21 5.95 25.48
C ALA A 116 9.13 6.50 24.54
N PHE A 117 7.90 6.63 25.01
CA PHE A 117 6.78 7.17 24.23
C PHE A 117 6.76 8.71 24.20
N VAL A 118 7.67 9.36 24.90
CA VAL A 118 7.92 10.79 24.80
C VAL A 118 8.96 11.01 23.69
N PRO A 119 8.60 11.66 22.56
CA PRO A 119 9.48 11.76 21.39
C PRO A 119 10.84 12.39 21.69
N GLU A 120 10.89 13.39 22.55
CA GLU A 120 12.12 14.09 22.94
C GLU A 120 13.06 13.18 23.73
N THR A 121 12.50 12.33 24.59
CA THR A 121 13.28 11.37 25.38
C THR A 121 13.88 10.27 24.49
N LEU A 122 13.11 9.78 23.51
CA LEU A 122 13.64 8.82 22.55
C LEU A 122 14.72 9.46 21.66
N ALA A 123 14.49 10.67 21.16
CA ALA A 123 15.42 11.39 20.30
C ALA A 123 16.80 11.65 20.96
N SER A 124 16.87 11.65 22.28
CA SER A 124 18.14 11.77 23.02
C SER A 124 19.05 10.54 22.91
N VAL A 125 18.50 9.39 22.51
CA VAL A 125 19.22 8.09 22.48
C VAL A 125 19.15 7.38 21.12
N TYR A 126 18.26 7.82 20.25
CA TYR A 126 18.05 7.20 18.94
C TYR A 126 17.66 8.23 17.88
N LYS A 127 18.34 8.18 16.73
CA LYS A 127 17.98 8.90 15.50
C LYS A 127 17.41 7.90 14.50
N CYS A 128 16.53 8.35 13.63
CA CYS A 128 16.01 7.52 12.56
C CYS A 128 17.17 7.15 11.61
N LEU A 129 17.36 5.86 11.37
CA LEU A 129 18.43 5.34 10.53
C LEU A 129 18.01 5.15 9.06
N GLY A 130 16.80 5.58 8.68
CA GLY A 130 16.30 5.43 7.31
C GLY A 130 15.99 3.99 6.92
N ARG A 131 15.87 3.07 7.88
CA ARG A 131 15.71 1.65 7.58
C ARG A 131 14.33 1.29 7.03
N GLN A 132 14.37 0.38 6.07
CA GLN A 132 13.20 -0.27 5.48
C GLN A 132 13.50 -1.78 5.39
N PRO A 133 13.32 -2.55 6.48
CA PRO A 133 13.83 -3.92 6.63
C PRO A 133 13.33 -4.95 5.61
N TRP A 134 12.30 -4.64 4.85
CA TRP A 134 11.75 -5.50 3.78
C TRP A 134 12.43 -5.27 2.42
N LEU A 135 13.24 -4.24 2.28
CA LEU A 135 14.00 -3.96 1.07
C LEU A 135 15.37 -4.62 1.15
N ASP A 136 15.88 -5.14 0.02
CA ASP A 136 17.12 -5.91 -0.03
C ASP A 136 18.39 -5.09 0.25
N HIS A 137 18.26 -3.77 0.23
CA HIS A 137 19.37 -2.85 0.52
C HIS A 137 19.26 -2.30 1.94
N ASP A 138 20.27 -2.62 2.78
CA ASP A 138 20.49 -1.97 4.07
C ASP A 138 21.10 -0.57 3.85
N ASP A 139 20.62 0.17 2.87
CA ASP A 139 21.06 1.54 2.64
C ASP A 139 20.56 2.42 3.78
N PHE A 140 21.44 2.65 4.74
CA PHE A 140 21.21 3.60 5.81
C PHE A 140 21.20 5.02 5.21
N HIS A 141 20.04 5.60 5.09
CA HIS A 141 19.89 7.00 4.74
C HIS A 141 19.74 7.83 6.02
N GLU A 142 20.54 8.88 6.17
CA GLU A 142 20.31 9.84 7.25
C GLU A 142 18.91 10.45 7.07
N CYS A 143 18.03 10.15 8.02
CA CYS A 143 16.68 10.70 8.06
C CYS A 143 16.62 11.79 9.14
N SER A 144 16.19 12.98 8.75
CA SER A 144 16.01 14.12 9.65
C SER A 144 14.76 14.04 10.54
N GLU A 145 13.83 13.13 10.20
CA GLU A 145 12.59 12.96 10.94
C GLU A 145 12.79 12.31 12.30
N LYS A 146 12.06 12.81 13.30
CA LYS A 146 12.05 12.23 14.64
C LYS A 146 11.40 10.85 14.62
N ALA A 147 12.11 9.85 15.11
CA ALA A 147 11.53 8.55 15.36
C ALA A 147 10.62 8.58 16.60
N VAL A 148 9.52 7.85 16.55
CA VAL A 148 8.60 7.66 17.67
C VAL A 148 8.35 6.17 17.91
N VAL A 149 8.12 5.80 19.17
CA VAL A 149 7.77 4.41 19.52
C VAL A 149 6.31 4.14 19.20
N ARG A 150 6.07 2.97 18.64
CA ARG A 150 4.72 2.42 18.43
C ARG A 150 4.68 0.95 18.80
N MET A 151 3.49 0.46 19.13
CA MET A 151 3.25 -0.98 19.14
C MET A 151 3.20 -1.46 17.68
N ARG A 152 3.89 -2.57 17.37
CA ARG A 152 3.96 -3.09 15.99
C ARG A 152 2.59 -3.39 15.34
N ALA A 153 1.57 -3.67 16.17
CA ALA A 153 0.20 -3.91 15.71
C ALA A 153 -0.68 -2.65 15.68
N SER A 154 -0.10 -1.47 15.92
CA SER A 154 -0.82 -0.20 15.80
C SER A 154 -1.14 0.13 14.35
N THR A 155 -2.35 0.59 14.07
CA THR A 155 -2.78 1.02 12.71
C THR A 155 -1.86 2.08 12.12
N GLY A 156 -1.33 2.99 12.94
CA GLY A 156 -0.38 4.01 12.49
C GLY A 156 1.01 3.52 12.11
N VAL A 157 1.27 2.20 12.18
CA VAL A 157 2.54 1.59 11.74
C VAL A 157 2.46 1.13 10.29
N TYR A 158 1.29 0.64 9.86
CA TYR A 158 1.06 0.14 8.50
C TYR A 158 -0.27 0.70 7.99
N MET A 159 -0.20 1.79 7.28
CA MET A 159 -1.34 2.36 6.57
C MET A 159 -1.12 2.16 5.08
N PRO A 160 -1.77 1.16 4.46
CA PRO A 160 -1.61 0.91 3.04
C PRO A 160 -2.12 2.11 2.24
N VAL A 161 -1.40 2.42 1.18
CA VAL A 161 -1.81 3.40 0.19
C VAL A 161 -2.24 2.66 -1.05
N ASN A 162 -3.51 2.79 -1.37
CA ASN A 162 -4.12 2.17 -2.53
C ASN A 162 -4.50 3.25 -3.54
N ILE A 163 -4.33 2.92 -4.81
CA ILE A 163 -4.90 3.65 -5.93
C ILE A 163 -5.86 2.70 -6.62
N SER A 164 -7.03 3.19 -6.96
CA SER A 164 -8.00 2.43 -7.73
C SER A 164 -8.21 3.03 -9.12
N ALA A 165 -8.51 2.17 -10.07
CA ALA A 165 -8.85 2.53 -11.42
C ALA A 165 -9.98 1.64 -11.94
N LEU A 166 -10.90 2.22 -12.70
CA LEU A 166 -11.94 1.47 -13.38
C LEU A 166 -11.36 0.76 -14.61
N ASN A 167 -11.74 -0.49 -14.79
CA ASN A 167 -11.43 -1.22 -16.01
C ASN A 167 -12.41 -0.78 -17.10
N ILE A 168 -12.07 0.26 -17.82
CA ILE A 168 -12.88 0.91 -18.86
C ILE A 168 -12.46 0.47 -20.28
N PRO A 169 -13.28 0.69 -21.31
CA PRO A 169 -12.86 0.47 -22.69
C PRO A 169 -11.62 1.34 -23.06
N PRO A 170 -10.70 0.84 -23.91
CA PRO A 170 -10.81 -0.41 -24.68
C PRO A 170 -10.41 -1.68 -23.92
N TRP A 171 -9.86 -1.56 -22.70
CA TRP A 171 -9.26 -2.67 -21.95
C TRP A 171 -10.29 -3.67 -21.41
N SER A 172 -11.47 -3.19 -21.06
CA SER A 172 -12.55 -3.95 -20.41
C SER A 172 -13.29 -4.91 -21.34
N THR A 173 -13.13 -4.79 -22.68
CA THR A 173 -13.90 -5.60 -23.63
C THR A 173 -13.51 -7.07 -23.60
N ASN A 174 -14.46 -7.96 -23.93
CA ASN A 174 -14.19 -9.40 -23.98
C ASN A 174 -13.07 -9.74 -24.98
N VAL A 175 -12.99 -9.00 -26.10
CA VAL A 175 -11.93 -9.17 -27.10
C VAL A 175 -10.58 -8.80 -26.52
N SER A 176 -10.50 -7.67 -25.83
CA SER A 176 -9.28 -7.18 -25.20
C SER A 176 -8.76 -8.14 -24.13
N LYS A 177 -9.62 -8.70 -23.31
CA LYS A 177 -9.23 -9.71 -22.30
C LYS A 177 -8.53 -10.92 -22.90
N VAL A 178 -9.03 -11.41 -24.03
CA VAL A 178 -8.38 -12.52 -24.73
C VAL A 178 -7.07 -12.08 -25.34
N LEU A 179 -7.03 -10.88 -25.95
CA LEU A 179 -5.82 -10.36 -26.59
C LEU A 179 -4.69 -10.10 -25.59
N LEU A 180 -4.98 -9.56 -24.42
CA LEU A 180 -3.99 -9.28 -23.35
C LEU A 180 -3.18 -10.51 -22.96
N ASN A 181 -3.78 -11.69 -22.95
CA ASN A 181 -3.08 -12.95 -22.66
C ASN A 181 -2.14 -13.40 -23.80
N HIS A 182 -2.17 -12.72 -24.94
CA HIS A 182 -1.44 -13.12 -26.15
C HIS A 182 -0.57 -11.99 -26.72
N LEU A 183 -0.50 -10.81 -26.08
CA LEU A 183 0.24 -9.64 -26.59
C LEU A 183 1.69 -9.98 -26.92
N ASP A 184 2.43 -10.56 -26.01
CA ASP A 184 3.85 -10.95 -26.19
C ASP A 184 4.03 -11.86 -27.42
N ALA A 185 3.08 -12.78 -27.63
CA ALA A 185 3.12 -13.71 -28.75
C ALA A 185 2.76 -13.07 -30.10
N MET A 186 2.11 -11.91 -30.06
CA MET A 186 1.67 -11.15 -31.25
C MET A 186 2.65 -10.04 -31.63
N GLU A 187 3.44 -9.57 -30.67
CA GLU A 187 4.42 -8.51 -30.87
C GLU A 187 5.43 -8.83 -31.98
N GLY A 188 5.77 -7.84 -32.77
CA GLY A 188 6.74 -7.94 -33.86
C GLY A 188 6.29 -8.75 -35.10
N LYS A 189 5.07 -9.30 -35.12
CA LYS A 189 4.54 -10.03 -36.29
C LYS A 189 4.06 -9.05 -37.37
N ASN A 190 4.32 -9.42 -38.65
CA ASN A 190 3.72 -8.72 -39.75
C ASN A 190 2.21 -9.04 -39.88
N GLU A 191 1.48 -8.25 -40.65
CA GLU A 191 0.01 -8.33 -40.75
C GLU A 191 -0.50 -9.72 -41.17
N ILE A 192 0.18 -10.39 -42.06
CA ILE A 192 -0.19 -11.76 -42.54
C ILE A 192 -0.01 -12.76 -41.37
N ALA A 193 1.08 -12.67 -40.65
CA ALA A 193 1.34 -13.54 -39.49
C ALA A 193 0.36 -13.26 -38.34
N LEU A 194 -0.02 -12.01 -38.14
CA LEU A 194 -1.05 -11.60 -37.13
C LEU A 194 -2.41 -12.18 -37.50
N LEU A 195 -2.85 -12.03 -38.77
CA LEU A 195 -4.13 -12.58 -39.21
C LEU A 195 -4.18 -14.11 -39.05
N ASN A 196 -3.10 -14.82 -39.42
CA ASN A 196 -3.01 -16.26 -39.21
C ASN A 196 -3.04 -16.65 -37.73
N TYR A 197 -2.36 -15.89 -36.87
CA TYR A 197 -2.35 -16.12 -35.43
C TYR A 197 -3.75 -15.90 -34.84
N ILE A 198 -4.38 -14.77 -35.15
CA ILE A 198 -5.74 -14.45 -34.72
C ILE A 198 -6.71 -15.55 -35.16
N GLN A 199 -6.68 -15.95 -36.41
CA GLN A 199 -7.61 -16.94 -36.95
C GLN A 199 -7.45 -18.32 -36.28
N ARG A 200 -6.22 -18.76 -36.00
CA ARG A 200 -5.95 -20.11 -35.49
C ARG A 200 -5.97 -20.20 -33.97
N ILE A 201 -5.51 -19.17 -33.29
CA ILE A 201 -5.26 -19.20 -31.84
C ILE A 201 -6.30 -18.38 -31.09
N ILE A 202 -6.64 -17.18 -31.55
CA ILE A 202 -7.51 -16.24 -30.81
C ILE A 202 -8.99 -16.49 -31.11
N SER A 203 -9.38 -16.64 -32.38
CA SER A 203 -10.78 -16.78 -32.79
C SER A 203 -11.55 -17.93 -32.10
N PRO A 204 -10.95 -19.06 -31.76
CA PRO A 204 -11.65 -20.10 -31.01
C PRO A 204 -12.16 -19.64 -29.63
N TYR A 205 -11.53 -18.65 -29.01
CA TYR A 205 -11.96 -18.07 -27.72
C TYR A 205 -13.01 -16.95 -27.89
N LEU A 206 -13.20 -16.47 -29.13
CA LEU A 206 -14.09 -15.36 -29.48
C LEU A 206 -15.11 -15.79 -30.56
N PRO A 207 -15.97 -16.77 -30.26
CA PRO A 207 -16.93 -17.27 -31.26
C PRO A 207 -17.88 -16.15 -31.70
N GLY A 208 -18.03 -16.00 -33.02
CA GLY A 208 -18.87 -14.98 -33.63
C GLY A 208 -18.23 -13.61 -33.83
N VAL A 209 -17.02 -13.38 -33.36
CA VAL A 209 -16.29 -12.12 -33.58
C VAL A 209 -15.48 -12.22 -34.87
N PRO A 210 -15.67 -11.31 -35.86
CA PRO A 210 -14.91 -11.33 -37.11
C PRO A 210 -13.41 -11.07 -36.87
N VAL A 211 -12.55 -11.78 -37.61
CA VAL A 211 -11.08 -11.63 -37.51
C VAL A 211 -10.60 -10.18 -37.66
N ASN A 212 -11.23 -9.43 -38.58
CA ASN A 212 -10.89 -8.03 -38.82
C ASN A 212 -11.21 -7.15 -37.59
N GLN A 213 -12.27 -7.45 -36.84
CA GLN A 213 -12.62 -6.76 -35.61
C GLN A 213 -11.59 -7.06 -34.49
N ILE A 214 -11.16 -8.31 -34.38
CA ILE A 214 -10.10 -8.72 -33.46
C ILE A 214 -8.78 -8.02 -33.80
N LEU A 215 -8.43 -7.95 -35.09
CA LEU A 215 -7.23 -7.23 -35.54
C LEU A 215 -7.33 -5.73 -35.27
N ALA A 216 -8.49 -5.12 -35.47
CA ALA A 216 -8.72 -3.72 -35.16
C ALA A 216 -8.56 -3.45 -33.67
N ALA A 217 -9.16 -4.29 -32.80
CA ALA A 217 -9.01 -4.21 -31.37
C ALA A 217 -7.52 -4.35 -30.92
N TYR A 218 -6.78 -5.29 -31.53
CA TYR A 218 -5.34 -5.42 -31.26
C TYR A 218 -4.57 -4.16 -31.64
N LYS A 219 -4.85 -3.56 -32.81
CA LYS A 219 -4.21 -2.31 -33.23
C LYS A 219 -4.56 -1.15 -32.28
N THR A 220 -5.78 -1.09 -31.78
CA THR A 220 -6.19 -0.11 -30.78
C THR A 220 -5.43 -0.30 -29.47
N LEU A 221 -5.39 -1.52 -28.93
CA LEU A 221 -4.67 -1.81 -27.69
C LEU A 221 -3.19 -1.40 -27.77
N ILE A 222 -2.50 -1.75 -28.87
CA ILE A 222 -1.09 -1.36 -29.05
C ILE A 222 -0.94 0.16 -29.20
N SER A 223 -1.85 0.83 -29.89
CA SER A 223 -1.79 2.28 -30.03
C SER A 223 -2.01 2.99 -28.70
N GLU A 224 -2.92 2.50 -27.87
CA GLU A 224 -3.16 2.99 -26.52
C GLU A 224 -1.97 2.68 -25.59
N GLU A 225 -1.35 1.51 -25.68
CA GLU A 225 -0.15 1.16 -24.93
C GLU A 225 1.04 2.08 -25.25
N HIS A 226 1.14 2.59 -26.48
CA HIS A 226 2.15 3.55 -26.90
C HIS A 226 1.73 5.02 -26.70
N GLN A 227 0.47 5.28 -26.38
CA GLN A 227 0.00 6.61 -26.01
C GLN A 227 0.43 6.94 -24.57
N LYS A 228 0.46 8.23 -24.29
CA LYS A 228 0.83 8.74 -22.99
C LYS A 228 -0.16 8.21 -21.94
N HIS A 229 0.29 7.25 -21.13
CA HIS A 229 -0.50 6.81 -19.97
C HIS A 229 -0.79 7.99 -19.03
N PRO A 230 -1.92 7.97 -18.31
CA PRO A 230 -2.21 9.01 -17.32
C PRO A 230 -1.02 9.15 -16.37
N THR A 231 -0.48 10.36 -16.31
CA THR A 231 0.69 10.69 -15.48
C THR A 231 0.28 11.15 -14.09
N SER A 232 -1.01 11.33 -13.88
CA SER A 232 -1.60 11.76 -12.61
C SER A 232 -2.93 11.07 -12.34
N VAL A 233 -3.28 10.97 -11.06
CA VAL A 233 -4.59 10.46 -10.63
C VAL A 233 -5.74 11.30 -11.24
N LYS A 234 -5.51 12.58 -11.48
CA LYS A 234 -6.49 13.47 -12.11
C LYS A 234 -6.78 13.06 -13.55
N GLU A 235 -5.74 12.81 -14.35
CA GLU A 235 -5.91 12.35 -15.74
C GLU A 235 -6.65 11.01 -15.80
N LEU A 236 -6.36 10.08 -14.85
CA LEU A 236 -7.08 8.82 -14.72
C LEU A 236 -8.58 9.05 -14.50
N TYR A 237 -8.95 9.92 -13.57
CA TYR A 237 -10.37 10.24 -13.32
C TYR A 237 -11.05 10.95 -14.50
N GLU A 238 -10.32 11.74 -15.28
CA GLU A 238 -10.85 12.34 -16.51
C GLU A 238 -11.16 11.29 -17.58
N GLU A 239 -10.38 10.22 -17.69
CA GLU A 239 -10.65 9.11 -18.60
C GLU A 239 -11.85 8.29 -18.12
N GLU A 240 -11.92 7.97 -16.84
CA GLU A 240 -13.05 7.28 -16.22
C GLU A 240 -14.35 8.07 -16.39
N TYR A 241 -14.30 9.40 -16.18
CA TYR A 241 -15.44 10.28 -16.38
C TYR A 241 -15.95 10.22 -17.82
N ARG A 242 -15.06 10.27 -18.81
CA ARG A 242 -15.43 10.15 -20.24
C ARG A 242 -16.11 8.81 -20.53
N ALA A 243 -15.52 7.71 -20.04
CA ALA A 243 -16.09 6.38 -20.22
C ALA A 243 -17.48 6.22 -19.57
N LEU A 244 -17.73 6.88 -18.44
CA LEU A 244 -19.02 6.86 -17.75
C LEU A 244 -20.08 7.74 -18.45
N CYS A 245 -19.67 8.68 -19.30
CA CYS A 245 -20.57 9.47 -20.15
C CYS A 245 -20.91 8.78 -21.48
N GLU A 246 -20.27 7.65 -21.81
CA GLU A 246 -20.50 6.91 -23.04
C GLU A 246 -21.25 5.61 -22.77
N GLU A 247 -22.09 5.18 -23.73
CA GLU A 247 -22.76 3.89 -23.66
C GLU A 247 -21.82 2.76 -24.08
N ALA A 248 -21.79 1.69 -23.29
CA ALA A 248 -21.00 0.48 -23.56
C ALA A 248 -21.87 -0.75 -23.31
N GLU A 249 -22.47 -1.28 -24.38
CA GLU A 249 -23.48 -2.35 -24.33
C GLU A 249 -22.91 -3.77 -24.45
N ASP A 250 -21.59 -3.98 -24.29
CA ASP A 250 -21.02 -5.33 -24.36
C ASP A 250 -21.30 -6.11 -23.07
N GLU A 251 -22.31 -6.97 -23.09
CA GLU A 251 -22.70 -7.80 -21.94
C GLU A 251 -21.59 -8.76 -21.46
N LYS A 252 -20.54 -9.00 -22.24
CA LYS A 252 -19.41 -9.86 -21.87
C LYS A 252 -18.20 -9.07 -21.39
N ALA A 253 -18.24 -7.74 -21.50
CA ALA A 253 -17.19 -6.85 -21.01
C ALA A 253 -17.20 -6.72 -19.48
N ASP A 254 -16.10 -6.25 -18.90
CA ASP A 254 -16.01 -5.88 -17.48
C ASP A 254 -16.63 -4.53 -17.17
N PHE A 255 -16.94 -3.76 -18.20
CA PHE A 255 -17.63 -2.48 -18.12
C PHE A 255 -18.83 -2.52 -19.07
N CYS A 256 -20.02 -2.31 -18.52
CA CYS A 256 -21.26 -2.22 -19.29
C CYS A 256 -22.11 -1.08 -18.74
N SER A 257 -22.46 -0.13 -19.61
CA SER A 257 -23.21 1.06 -19.20
C SER A 257 -24.29 1.42 -20.22
N ARG A 258 -25.39 1.97 -19.75
CA ARG A 258 -26.51 2.45 -20.59
C ARG A 258 -27.11 3.73 -20.03
N CYS A 259 -27.51 4.66 -20.89
CA CYS A 259 -28.22 5.85 -20.50
C CYS A 259 -29.61 5.54 -19.95
N ILE A 260 -29.99 6.26 -18.90
CA ILE A 260 -31.34 6.23 -18.31
C ILE A 260 -32.01 7.58 -18.55
N LEU A 261 -33.28 7.55 -18.92
CA LEU A 261 -34.06 8.77 -19.06
C LEU A 261 -34.17 9.51 -17.73
N VAL A 262 -33.70 10.74 -17.68
CA VAL A 262 -33.85 11.62 -16.53
C VAL A 262 -35.33 11.99 -16.40
N PRO A 263 -35.98 11.81 -15.24
CA PRO A 263 -37.35 12.26 -15.04
C PRO A 263 -37.47 13.79 -15.21
N THR A 264 -38.51 14.26 -15.90
CA THR A 264 -38.72 15.67 -16.27
C THR A 264 -38.55 16.67 -15.12
N LYS A 265 -38.94 16.27 -13.91
CA LYS A 265 -38.80 17.12 -12.70
C LYS A 265 -37.36 17.43 -12.29
N TYR A 266 -36.38 16.73 -12.86
CA TYR A 266 -34.97 16.88 -12.53
C TYR A 266 -34.13 17.41 -13.70
N HIS A 267 -34.72 17.65 -14.89
CA HIS A 267 -34.01 18.13 -16.07
C HIS A 267 -33.22 19.43 -15.85
N ASP A 268 -33.67 20.29 -14.90
CA ASP A 268 -32.96 21.52 -14.56
C ASP A 268 -31.69 21.28 -13.70
N LEU A 269 -31.56 20.09 -13.10
CA LEU A 269 -30.49 19.77 -12.14
C LEU A 269 -29.55 18.69 -12.66
N ILE A 270 -30.06 17.77 -13.47
CA ILE A 270 -29.35 16.56 -13.92
C ILE A 270 -29.34 16.57 -15.44
N ASP A 271 -28.15 16.57 -16.00
CA ASP A 271 -27.93 16.50 -17.45
C ASP A 271 -28.04 15.06 -17.95
N GLU A 272 -27.54 14.11 -17.15
CA GLU A 272 -27.47 12.72 -17.59
C GLU A 272 -27.46 11.74 -16.38
N VAL A 273 -28.03 10.56 -16.61
CA VAL A 273 -27.95 9.44 -15.69
C VAL A 273 -27.55 8.19 -16.48
N THR A 274 -26.45 7.57 -16.07
CA THR A 274 -25.97 6.32 -16.66
C THR A 274 -26.06 5.19 -15.63
N ALA A 275 -26.78 4.12 -15.98
CA ALA A 275 -26.69 2.87 -15.20
C ALA A 275 -25.44 2.13 -15.64
N VAL A 276 -24.61 1.78 -14.69
CA VAL A 276 -23.46 0.93 -14.88
C VAL A 276 -23.84 -0.47 -14.39
N ASP A 277 -24.26 -1.32 -15.33
CA ASP A 277 -24.78 -2.65 -15.01
C ASP A 277 -23.66 -3.64 -14.68
N ARG A 278 -22.44 -3.33 -15.09
CA ARG A 278 -21.22 -4.04 -14.71
C ARG A 278 -20.04 -3.10 -14.64
N LEU A 279 -19.30 -3.20 -13.56
CA LEU A 279 -18.10 -2.42 -13.29
C LEU A 279 -17.05 -3.31 -12.65
N THR A 280 -15.84 -3.23 -13.13
CA THR A 280 -14.67 -3.79 -12.45
C THR A 280 -13.73 -2.65 -12.07
N GLU A 281 -13.45 -2.54 -10.78
CA GLU A 281 -12.46 -1.62 -10.22
C GLU A 281 -11.21 -2.43 -9.85
N ILE A 282 -10.06 -1.99 -10.30
CA ILE A 282 -8.76 -2.56 -9.92
C ILE A 282 -8.18 -1.70 -8.82
N VAL A 283 -8.02 -2.28 -7.63
CA VAL A 283 -7.42 -1.60 -6.47
C VAL A 283 -6.00 -2.10 -6.29
N ALA A 284 -5.02 -1.24 -6.58
CA ALA A 284 -3.60 -1.55 -6.48
C ALA A 284 -2.97 -0.87 -5.26
N MET A 285 -2.17 -1.63 -4.51
CA MET A 285 -1.38 -1.08 -3.42
C MET A 285 -0.06 -0.53 -3.96
N VAL A 286 0.21 0.76 -3.71
CA VAL A 286 1.41 1.44 -4.21
C VAL A 286 2.47 1.67 -3.14
N GLY A 287 2.12 1.53 -1.86
CA GLY A 287 3.05 1.72 -0.76
C GLY A 287 2.37 1.75 0.59
N PHE A 288 3.10 2.24 1.58
CA PHE A 288 2.63 2.43 2.95
C PHE A 288 2.98 3.81 3.46
N THR A 289 2.11 4.37 4.29
CA THR A 289 2.48 5.51 5.14
C THR A 289 2.54 5.09 6.61
N ARG A 290 3.19 5.91 7.43
CA ARG A 290 3.32 5.71 8.86
C ARG A 290 3.05 7.00 9.61
N LEU A 291 2.32 6.93 10.70
CA LEU A 291 1.99 8.05 11.60
C LEU A 291 1.05 9.10 11.03
N GLN A 292 0.94 9.23 9.73
CA GLN A 292 0.08 10.20 9.02
C GLN A 292 -0.50 9.57 7.76
N GLY A 293 -1.63 10.10 7.29
CA GLY A 293 -2.23 9.71 6.02
C GLY A 293 -1.37 10.10 4.83
N TRP A 294 -1.69 9.54 3.67
CA TRP A 294 -1.06 9.89 2.40
C TRP A 294 -1.48 11.29 1.96
N ASP A 295 -0.57 12.03 1.35
CA ASP A 295 -0.77 13.40 0.84
C ASP A 295 -1.21 13.44 -0.64
N GLY A 296 -1.50 12.28 -1.23
CA GLY A 296 -1.94 12.16 -2.63
C GLY A 296 -0.82 12.18 -3.67
N LYS A 297 0.46 12.20 -3.25
CA LYS A 297 1.60 12.26 -4.17
C LYS A 297 2.40 10.96 -4.15
N LEU A 298 2.64 10.40 -5.33
CA LEU A 298 3.44 9.17 -5.47
C LEU A 298 4.94 9.37 -5.18
N ASP A 299 5.44 10.58 -5.34
CA ASP A 299 6.83 10.98 -5.03
C ASP A 299 6.99 11.51 -3.60
N SER A 300 5.97 11.35 -2.77
CA SER A 300 6.00 11.81 -1.38
C SER A 300 7.05 11.07 -0.56
N PRO A 301 7.91 11.78 0.20
CA PRO A 301 8.86 11.14 1.11
C PRO A 301 8.19 10.35 2.24
N CYS A 302 6.87 10.55 2.45
CA CYS A 302 6.08 9.81 3.43
C CYS A 302 5.65 8.43 2.94
N LEU A 303 5.71 8.18 1.62
CA LEU A 303 5.30 6.92 1.01
C LEU A 303 6.47 5.93 1.04
N ALA A 304 6.36 4.92 1.91
CA ALA A 304 7.30 3.82 1.94
C ALA A 304 7.03 2.86 0.78
N PRO A 305 8.03 2.53 -0.05
CA PRO A 305 7.84 1.66 -1.21
C PRO A 305 7.57 0.21 -0.80
N ILE A 306 6.90 -0.55 -1.67
CA ILE A 306 6.66 -1.97 -1.46
C ILE A 306 7.90 -2.80 -1.83
N PHE A 307 8.65 -2.35 -2.85
CA PHE A 307 9.76 -3.08 -3.48
C PHE A 307 11.05 -2.29 -3.47
N SER A 308 12.17 -3.01 -3.58
CA SER A 308 13.54 -2.44 -3.53
C SER A 308 13.99 -1.80 -4.83
N TYR A 309 13.38 -2.13 -5.95
CA TYR A 309 13.90 -1.79 -7.26
C TYR A 309 12.88 -1.08 -8.15
N ASP A 310 13.40 -0.13 -8.90
CA ASP A 310 12.73 0.55 -9.99
C ASP A 310 13.36 0.12 -11.33
N PRO A 311 12.60 -0.11 -12.41
CA PRO A 311 11.15 0.03 -12.50
C PRO A 311 10.39 -1.21 -12.00
N GLN A 312 9.32 -0.98 -11.27
CA GLN A 312 8.37 -2.04 -10.94
C GLN A 312 7.46 -2.32 -12.14
N THR A 313 7.40 -3.58 -12.55
CA THR A 313 6.56 -4.02 -13.67
C THR A 313 5.21 -4.59 -13.23
N TRP A 314 4.98 -4.71 -11.91
CA TRP A 314 3.74 -5.21 -11.34
C TRP A 314 3.47 -4.61 -9.95
N LEU A 315 2.19 -4.56 -9.57
CA LEU A 315 1.73 -4.15 -8.24
C LEU A 315 0.80 -5.23 -7.67
N PRO A 316 0.79 -5.41 -6.34
CA PRO A 316 -0.26 -6.19 -5.71
C PRO A 316 -1.60 -5.49 -5.92
N ALA A 317 -2.53 -6.18 -6.56
CA ALA A 317 -3.84 -5.63 -6.86
C ALA A 317 -4.94 -6.67 -6.64
N ILE A 318 -6.16 -6.19 -6.47
CA ILE A 318 -7.39 -7.00 -6.43
C ILE A 318 -8.42 -6.41 -7.36
N ASP A 319 -9.21 -7.28 -7.97
CA ASP A 319 -10.36 -6.90 -8.77
C ASP A 319 -11.59 -6.84 -7.88
N MET A 320 -12.30 -5.73 -7.93
CA MET A 320 -13.58 -5.53 -7.27
C MET A 320 -14.67 -5.38 -8.32
N HIS A 321 -15.70 -6.23 -8.26
CA HIS A 321 -16.82 -6.20 -9.18
C HIS A 321 -18.03 -5.55 -8.52
N GLY A 322 -18.71 -4.71 -9.28
CA GLY A 322 -19.89 -4.01 -8.80
C GLY A 322 -20.80 -3.53 -9.92
N GLU A 323 -21.79 -2.80 -9.51
CA GLU A 323 -22.73 -2.06 -10.33
C GLU A 323 -22.98 -0.69 -9.70
N GLY A 324 -23.46 0.28 -10.47
CA GLY A 324 -23.65 1.62 -9.95
C GLY A 324 -24.56 2.50 -10.81
N ILE A 325 -24.71 3.71 -10.35
CA ILE A 325 -25.40 4.77 -11.09
C ILE A 325 -24.46 5.98 -11.12
N PHE A 326 -24.10 6.42 -12.33
CA PHE A 326 -23.39 7.65 -12.53
C PHE A 326 -24.40 8.77 -12.84
N ILE A 327 -24.28 9.93 -12.18
CA ILE A 327 -25.17 11.08 -12.34
C ILE A 327 -24.33 12.30 -12.67
N ARG A 328 -24.58 12.90 -13.83
CA ARG A 328 -23.95 14.15 -14.22
C ARG A 328 -24.93 15.30 -13.92
N PHE A 329 -24.50 16.16 -13.00
CA PHE A 329 -25.26 17.33 -12.63
C PHE A 329 -25.02 18.48 -13.61
N ASN A 330 -26.00 19.35 -13.75
CA ASN A 330 -25.85 20.58 -14.51
C ASN A 330 -24.85 21.52 -13.82
N GLU A 331 -23.76 21.84 -14.52
CA GLU A 331 -22.62 22.60 -13.98
C GLU A 331 -23.05 23.98 -13.45
N GLN A 332 -23.89 24.71 -14.20
CA GLN A 332 -24.36 26.02 -13.79
C GLN A 332 -25.18 25.96 -12.48
N LYS A 333 -25.98 24.92 -12.33
CA LYS A 333 -26.78 24.70 -11.10
C LYS A 333 -25.92 24.32 -9.89
N VAL A 334 -24.86 23.56 -10.11
CA VAL A 334 -23.87 23.26 -9.06
C VAL A 334 -23.15 24.53 -8.62
N GLU A 335 -22.69 25.38 -9.56
CA GLU A 335 -22.07 26.65 -9.23
C GLU A 335 -23.01 27.61 -8.47
N GLU A 336 -24.27 27.69 -8.89
CA GLU A 336 -25.27 28.51 -8.17
C GLU A 336 -25.51 27.96 -6.74
N TRP A 337 -25.50 26.67 -6.59
CA TRP A 337 -25.64 26.02 -5.27
C TRP A 337 -24.41 26.27 -4.38
N GLU A 338 -23.21 26.20 -4.92
CA GLU A 338 -21.95 26.50 -4.23
C GLU A 338 -21.95 27.97 -3.71
N LYS A 339 -22.26 28.90 -4.58
CA LYS A 339 -22.36 30.33 -4.21
C LYS A 339 -23.36 30.58 -3.07
N ARG A 340 -24.45 29.80 -3.02
CA ARG A 340 -25.44 29.84 -1.91
C ARG A 340 -24.91 29.18 -0.65
N LEU A 341 -24.19 28.05 -0.78
CA LEU A 341 -23.61 27.32 0.34
C LEU A 341 -22.56 28.16 1.07
N VAL A 342 -21.66 28.82 0.33
CA VAL A 342 -20.65 29.73 0.88
C VAL A 342 -21.29 30.79 1.77
N LYS A 343 -22.45 31.34 1.35
CA LYS A 343 -23.18 32.38 2.11
C LYS A 343 -23.88 31.83 3.35
N LYS A 344 -24.44 30.61 3.28
CA LYS A 344 -25.26 30.05 4.35
C LYS A 344 -24.46 29.26 5.40
N CYS A 345 -23.40 28.59 4.99
CA CYS A 345 -22.63 27.69 5.83
C CYS A 345 -21.12 27.81 5.55
N PRO A 346 -20.50 28.98 5.84
CA PRO A 346 -19.06 29.19 5.55
C PRO A 346 -18.15 28.21 6.29
N SER A 347 -18.61 27.61 7.38
CA SER A 347 -17.84 26.61 8.15
C SER A 347 -17.65 25.27 7.40
N LEU A 348 -18.57 24.90 6.51
CA LEU A 348 -18.47 23.66 5.73
C LEU A 348 -17.32 23.71 4.71
N LEU A 349 -16.94 24.90 4.25
CA LEU A 349 -15.86 25.11 3.28
C LEU A 349 -14.50 25.37 3.94
N GLN A 350 -14.46 25.61 5.24
CA GLN A 350 -13.23 25.76 6.02
C GLN A 350 -12.64 24.41 6.45
N ASP A 351 -13.45 23.36 6.45
CA ASP A 351 -13.00 22.01 6.76
C ASP A 351 -12.34 21.39 5.52
N LYS A 352 -11.01 21.52 5.44
CA LYS A 352 -10.18 20.96 4.36
C LYS A 352 -10.21 19.41 4.29
N SER A 353 -10.99 18.74 5.16
CA SER A 353 -11.17 17.30 5.14
C SER A 353 -12.11 16.80 4.05
N TYR A 354 -12.94 17.66 3.49
CA TYR A 354 -13.75 17.34 2.32
C TYR A 354 -13.01 17.78 1.04
N HIS A 355 -12.26 16.88 0.47
CA HIS A 355 -11.85 17.02 -0.92
C HIS A 355 -13.10 16.82 -1.78
N VAL A 356 -13.74 17.92 -2.16
CA VAL A 356 -14.62 17.93 -3.33
C VAL A 356 -13.69 17.72 -4.51
N VAL A 357 -13.73 16.55 -5.08
CA VAL A 357 -13.08 16.28 -6.37
C VAL A 357 -13.94 17.03 -7.39
N GLN A 358 -13.41 18.17 -7.88
CA GLN A 358 -13.93 18.85 -9.06
C GLN A 358 -13.49 18.11 -10.29
#